data_95f44c8190c6702b97559233716cdd09
#
_entry.id   95f44c8190c6702b97559233716cdd09
#
_cell.length_a   1.000
_cell.length_b   1.000
_cell.length_c   1.000
_cell.angle_alpha   90.00
_cell.angle_beta   90.00
_cell.angle_gamma   90.00
#
_symmetry.space_group_name_H-M   'P 1'
#
loop_
_entity.id
_entity.type
_entity.pdbx_description
1 polymer ?
#
loop_
_entity_poly.entity_id
_entity_poly.type
_entity_poly.pdbx_seq_one_letter_code
_entity_poly.pdbx_strand_id
1 'polypeptide(L)'
;MFVAQELRKKSIAEYLLYMWQIEDIIRAYGCSLPVIKKNYVDRFDFTPEQREEELDWFGNLIRMMNEEGKREGGHLNINKVILKDVIDLHGMLLQSTKFPIYNAEYYKVLPFIVELRNRGDKDLNEIETCLDALYGVMMLRLQKKTISPETERAIKEITTFVGLLSDYYIKDRTEGLKFEDDDM
;
A
#
# COMPACT_ATOMS: atom_id res chain seq x y z
N MET A 1 -5.77 -10.22 9.63
CA MET A 1 -5.85 -9.12 10.64
C MET A 1 -4.50 -8.85 11.29
N PHE A 2 -3.85 -9.81 11.94
CA PHE A 2 -2.61 -9.60 12.70
C PHE A 2 -1.47 -9.01 11.86
N VAL A 3 -1.22 -9.55 10.67
CA VAL A 3 -0.21 -9.01 9.76
C VAL A 3 -0.52 -7.56 9.38
N ALA A 4 -1.78 -7.24 9.06
CA ALA A 4 -2.18 -5.88 8.72
C ALA A 4 -1.92 -4.89 9.87
N GLN A 5 -2.22 -5.29 11.11
CA GLN A 5 -1.97 -4.46 12.30
C GLN A 5 -0.48 -4.18 12.52
N GLU A 6 0.38 -5.19 12.33
CA GLU A 6 1.83 -5.03 12.46
C GLU A 6 2.41 -4.14 11.35
N LEU A 7 1.98 -4.36 10.10
CA LEU A 7 2.43 -3.56 8.96
C LEU A 7 2.01 -2.09 9.12
N ARG A 8 0.78 -1.83 9.58
CA ARG A 8 0.29 -0.46 9.79
C ARG A 8 1.13 0.33 10.77
N LYS A 9 1.77 -0.34 11.75
CA LYS A 9 2.68 0.29 12.72
C LYS A 9 4.08 0.50 12.17
N LYS A 10 4.53 -0.37 11.24
CA LYS A 10 5.91 -0.40 10.76
C LYS A 10 6.10 0.30 9.42
N SER A 11 5.18 0.11 8.50
CA SER A 11 5.29 0.65 7.14
C SER A 11 3.91 0.79 6.51
N ILE A 12 3.47 2.02 6.31
CA ILE A 12 2.15 2.27 5.73
C ILE A 12 2.07 1.81 4.27
N ALA A 13 3.19 1.86 3.54
CA ALA A 13 3.25 1.37 2.17
C ALA A 13 3.06 -0.15 2.11
N GLU A 14 3.76 -0.90 2.97
CA GLU A 14 3.58 -2.35 3.06
C GLU A 14 2.18 -2.73 3.53
N TYR A 15 1.59 -1.93 4.44
CA TYR A 15 0.19 -2.10 4.84
C TYR A 15 -0.75 -1.97 3.65
N LEU A 16 -0.63 -0.92 2.84
CA LEU A 16 -1.49 -0.71 1.67
C LEU A 16 -1.34 -1.84 0.65
N LEU A 17 -0.11 -2.23 0.31
CA LEU A 17 0.16 -3.34 -0.61
C LEU A 17 -0.41 -4.68 -0.08
N TYR A 18 -0.28 -4.92 1.22
CA TYR A 18 -0.86 -6.10 1.85
C TYR A 18 -2.40 -6.08 1.80
N MET A 19 -3.02 -4.93 2.08
CA MET A 19 -4.48 -4.80 2.01
C MET A 19 -5.01 -5.01 0.59
N TRP A 20 -4.31 -4.52 -0.44
CA TRP A 20 -4.66 -4.78 -1.83
C TRP A 20 -4.58 -6.27 -2.18
N GLN A 21 -3.55 -6.95 -1.67
CA GLN A 21 -3.44 -8.41 -1.80
C GLN A 21 -4.59 -9.14 -1.11
N ILE A 22 -5.00 -8.70 0.08
CA ILE A 22 -6.16 -9.27 0.79
C ILE A 22 -7.46 -9.06 0.01
N GLU A 23 -7.67 -7.87 -0.56
CA GLU A 23 -8.81 -7.60 -1.43
C GLU A 23 -8.84 -8.56 -2.64
N ASP A 24 -7.70 -8.80 -3.28
CA ASP A 24 -7.59 -9.73 -4.39
C ASP A 24 -7.81 -11.19 -3.98
N ILE A 25 -7.32 -11.58 -2.81
CA ILE A 25 -7.60 -12.91 -2.22
C ILE A 25 -9.11 -13.09 -1.99
N ILE A 26 -9.77 -12.09 -1.43
CA ILE A 26 -11.23 -12.12 -1.21
C ILE A 26 -11.98 -12.27 -2.53
N ARG A 27 -11.57 -11.54 -3.58
CA ARG A 27 -12.14 -11.66 -4.94
C ARG A 27 -11.91 -13.04 -5.53
N ALA A 28 -10.68 -13.53 -5.45
CA ALA A 28 -10.31 -14.85 -5.98
C ALA A 28 -11.12 -16.00 -5.35
N TYR A 29 -11.52 -15.84 -4.11
CA TYR A 29 -12.40 -16.78 -3.42
C TYR A 29 -13.90 -16.42 -3.49
N GLY A 30 -14.28 -15.55 -4.42
CA GLY A 30 -15.68 -15.21 -4.70
C GLY A 30 -16.39 -14.48 -3.57
N CYS A 31 -15.64 -13.76 -2.70
CA CYS A 31 -16.15 -13.11 -1.49
C CYS A 31 -16.90 -14.10 -0.56
N SER A 32 -16.43 -15.34 -0.50
CA SER A 32 -17.05 -16.42 0.31
C SER A 32 -16.21 -16.71 1.55
N LEU A 33 -16.71 -16.32 2.73
CA LEU A 33 -16.03 -16.57 4.00
C LEU A 33 -15.72 -18.06 4.25
N PRO A 34 -16.64 -19.04 3.97
CA PRO A 34 -16.33 -20.43 4.13
C PRO A 34 -15.18 -20.91 3.23
N VAL A 35 -15.09 -20.38 2.00
CA VAL A 35 -14.03 -20.71 1.05
C VAL A 35 -12.69 -20.12 1.52
N ILE A 36 -12.68 -18.87 1.98
CA ILE A 36 -11.50 -18.20 2.56
C ILE A 36 -11.03 -18.95 3.81
N LYS A 37 -11.94 -19.32 4.71
CA LYS A 37 -11.59 -20.14 5.88
C LYS A 37 -10.81 -21.37 5.47
N LYS A 38 -11.37 -22.22 4.63
CA LYS A 38 -10.80 -23.51 4.23
C LYS A 38 -9.49 -23.37 3.47
N ASN A 39 -9.40 -22.42 2.54
CA ASN A 39 -8.30 -22.34 1.58
C ASN A 39 -7.22 -21.34 1.95
N TYR A 40 -7.46 -20.45 2.91
CA TYR A 40 -6.52 -19.43 3.34
C TYR A 40 -6.29 -19.47 4.84
N VAL A 41 -7.30 -19.18 5.68
CA VAL A 41 -7.13 -19.03 7.14
C VAL A 41 -6.67 -20.33 7.81
N ASP A 42 -7.22 -21.49 7.40
CA ASP A 42 -6.88 -22.80 7.98
C ASP A 42 -5.44 -23.28 7.65
N ARG A 43 -4.70 -22.52 6.82
CA ARG A 43 -3.28 -22.81 6.53
C ARG A 43 -2.31 -22.22 7.56
N PHE A 44 -2.80 -21.33 8.41
CA PHE A 44 -2.00 -20.70 9.46
C PHE A 44 -2.18 -21.42 10.78
N ASP A 45 -1.12 -21.45 11.56
CA ASP A 45 -1.12 -22.04 12.91
C ASP A 45 -1.67 -21.03 13.94
N PHE A 46 -2.94 -20.70 13.79
CA PHE A 46 -3.66 -19.82 14.71
C PHE A 46 -4.26 -20.59 15.88
N THR A 47 -4.28 -19.98 17.08
CA THR A 47 -5.13 -20.47 18.17
C THR A 47 -6.61 -20.39 17.77
N PRO A 48 -7.51 -21.10 18.44
CA PRO A 48 -8.95 -21.00 18.16
C PRO A 48 -9.46 -19.55 18.20
N GLU A 49 -9.03 -18.77 19.20
CA GLU A 49 -9.40 -17.37 19.39
C GLU A 49 -8.87 -16.48 18.24
N GLN A 50 -7.59 -16.64 17.88
CA GLN A 50 -6.98 -15.91 16.76
C GLN A 50 -7.67 -16.22 15.44
N ARG A 51 -8.07 -17.47 15.24
CA ARG A 51 -8.80 -17.91 14.06
C ARG A 51 -10.17 -17.25 13.96
N GLU A 52 -10.90 -17.17 15.08
CA GLU A 52 -12.19 -16.48 15.13
C GLU A 52 -12.04 -14.99 14.80
N GLU A 53 -11.09 -14.29 15.41
CA GLU A 53 -10.79 -12.89 15.12
C GLU A 53 -10.42 -12.66 13.65
N GLU A 54 -9.61 -13.55 13.06
CA GLU A 54 -9.22 -13.46 11.65
C GLU A 54 -10.43 -13.67 10.72
N LEU A 55 -11.32 -14.60 11.04
CA LEU A 55 -12.55 -14.84 10.29
C LEU A 55 -13.53 -13.68 10.39
N ASP A 56 -13.69 -13.09 11.55
CA ASP A 56 -14.51 -11.88 11.75
C ASP A 56 -13.99 -10.71 10.94
N TRP A 57 -12.67 -10.54 10.91
CA TRP A 57 -12.03 -9.52 10.10
C TRP A 57 -12.29 -9.72 8.60
N PHE A 58 -12.12 -10.95 8.06
CA PHE A 58 -12.47 -11.26 6.67
C PHE A 58 -13.94 -11.05 6.40
N GLY A 59 -14.83 -11.45 7.31
CA GLY A 59 -16.27 -11.22 7.21
C GLY A 59 -16.61 -9.73 7.09
N ASN A 60 -15.96 -8.88 7.86
CA ASN A 60 -16.12 -7.43 7.78
C ASN A 60 -15.62 -6.86 6.45
N LEU A 61 -14.45 -7.31 5.95
CA LEU A 61 -13.94 -6.87 4.65
C LEU A 61 -14.87 -7.30 3.49
N ILE A 62 -15.38 -8.53 3.51
CA ILE A 62 -16.33 -9.03 2.52
C ILE A 62 -17.60 -8.18 2.51
N ARG A 63 -18.13 -7.83 3.70
CA ARG A 63 -19.30 -6.96 3.82
C ARG A 63 -19.03 -5.59 3.20
N MET A 64 -17.91 -4.94 3.55
CA MET A 64 -17.52 -3.66 2.96
C MET A 64 -17.35 -3.76 1.44
N MET A 65 -16.72 -4.81 0.92
CA MET A 65 -16.57 -5.02 -0.53
C MET A 65 -17.92 -5.15 -1.25
N ASN A 66 -18.90 -5.78 -0.62
CA ASN A 66 -20.26 -5.88 -1.17
C ASN A 66 -20.97 -4.52 -1.15
N GLU A 67 -20.94 -3.81 -0.01
CA GLU A 67 -21.60 -2.51 0.17
C GLU A 67 -21.00 -1.42 -0.72
N GLU A 68 -19.67 -1.45 -0.92
CA GLU A 68 -18.94 -0.48 -1.75
C GLU A 68 -18.87 -0.89 -3.23
N GLY A 69 -19.46 -2.02 -3.64
CA GLY A 69 -19.40 -2.51 -5.01
C GLY A 69 -18.01 -2.88 -5.51
N LYS A 70 -17.13 -3.40 -4.61
CA LYS A 70 -15.71 -3.72 -4.90
C LYS A 70 -15.45 -5.19 -5.17
N ARG A 71 -16.48 -5.95 -5.50
CA ARG A 71 -16.35 -7.40 -5.79
C ARG A 71 -15.50 -7.69 -7.03
N GLU A 72 -15.60 -6.84 -8.06
CA GLU A 72 -14.94 -7.07 -9.35
C GLU A 72 -13.62 -6.28 -9.49
N GLY A 73 -13.44 -5.22 -8.69
CA GLY A 73 -12.23 -4.40 -8.78
C GLY A 73 -12.27 -3.14 -7.92
N GLY A 74 -11.14 -2.45 -7.92
CA GLY A 74 -10.91 -1.24 -7.13
C GLY A 74 -10.64 -1.55 -5.66
N HIS A 75 -10.38 -0.50 -4.88
CA HIS A 75 -9.98 -0.61 -3.49
C HIS A 75 -11.08 -0.14 -2.55
N LEU A 76 -11.14 -0.72 -1.36
CA LEU A 76 -12.01 -0.31 -0.26
C LEU A 76 -11.76 1.14 0.14
N ASN A 77 -12.82 1.85 0.49
CA ASN A 77 -12.73 3.26 0.89
C ASN A 77 -11.82 3.46 2.11
N ILE A 78 -11.78 2.52 3.04
CA ILE A 78 -10.87 2.58 4.19
C ILE A 78 -9.39 2.65 3.75
N ASN A 79 -9.01 1.90 2.70
CA ASN A 79 -7.65 1.92 2.15
C ASN A 79 -7.38 3.19 1.33
N LYS A 80 -8.41 3.69 0.62
CA LYS A 80 -8.32 4.97 -0.12
C LYS A 80 -8.13 6.17 0.80
N VAL A 81 -8.78 6.18 1.97
CA VAL A 81 -8.57 7.25 2.97
C VAL A 81 -7.13 7.26 3.46
N ILE A 82 -6.56 6.09 3.77
CA ILE A 82 -5.17 5.99 4.18
C ILE A 82 -4.22 6.42 3.05
N LEU A 83 -4.48 5.98 1.81
CA LEU A 83 -3.70 6.40 0.65
C LEU A 83 -3.74 7.92 0.48
N LYS A 84 -4.91 8.53 0.65
CA LYS A 84 -5.06 9.99 0.60
C LYS A 84 -4.20 10.68 1.67
N ASP A 85 -4.22 10.20 2.91
CA ASP A 85 -3.36 10.75 3.97
C ASP A 85 -1.86 10.69 3.59
N VAL A 86 -1.43 9.60 2.95
CA VAL A 86 -0.03 9.44 2.47
C VAL A 86 0.28 10.42 1.34
N ILE A 87 -0.66 10.62 0.41
CA ILE A 87 -0.54 11.60 -0.68
C ILE A 87 -0.48 13.03 -0.14
N ASP A 88 -1.33 13.37 0.82
CA ASP A 88 -1.35 14.70 1.44
C ASP A 88 -0.01 14.97 2.15
N LEU A 89 0.53 13.99 2.90
CA LEU A 89 1.84 14.09 3.52
C LEU A 89 2.96 14.27 2.48
N HIS A 90 2.95 13.52 1.38
CA HIS A 90 3.89 13.69 0.28
C HIS A 90 3.92 15.14 -0.22
N GLY A 91 2.75 15.75 -0.44
CA GLY A 91 2.64 17.14 -0.85
C GLY A 91 3.25 18.12 0.19
N MET A 92 3.00 17.90 1.47
CA MET A 92 3.56 18.71 2.56
C MET A 92 5.09 18.59 2.64
N LEU A 93 5.63 17.38 2.50
CA LEU A 93 7.08 17.14 2.50
C LEU A 93 7.79 17.83 1.32
N LEU A 94 7.18 17.82 0.13
CA LEU A 94 7.74 18.49 -1.05
C LEU A 94 7.74 20.03 -0.93
N GLN A 95 6.73 20.60 -0.28
CA GLN A 95 6.62 22.04 -0.11
C GLN A 95 7.56 22.60 0.97
N SER A 96 8.00 21.75 1.90
CA SER A 96 8.84 22.17 3.01
C SER A 96 10.33 22.10 2.69
N THR A 97 11.08 23.14 3.06
CA THR A 97 12.53 23.18 2.95
C THR A 97 13.26 22.31 3.98
N LYS A 98 12.54 21.81 4.98
CA LYS A 98 13.09 20.98 6.07
C LYS A 98 13.39 19.54 5.68
N PHE A 99 12.91 19.08 4.52
CA PHE A 99 13.04 17.70 4.08
C PHE A 99 13.86 17.56 2.77
N PRO A 100 15.12 18.11 2.72
CA PRO A 100 15.91 18.12 1.49
C PRO A 100 16.26 16.71 0.99
N ILE A 101 16.43 15.73 1.90
CA ILE A 101 16.69 14.33 1.54
C ILE A 101 15.47 13.74 0.84
N TYR A 102 14.27 13.99 1.35
CA TYR A 102 13.03 13.53 0.73
C TYR A 102 12.86 14.10 -0.69
N ASN A 103 13.07 15.40 -0.83
CA ASN A 103 13.03 16.08 -2.13
C ASN A 103 14.06 15.49 -3.12
N ALA A 104 15.29 15.23 -2.66
CA ALA A 104 16.31 14.62 -3.49
C ALA A 104 15.92 13.21 -3.97
N GLU A 105 15.36 12.36 -3.10
CA GLU A 105 14.88 11.03 -3.46
C GLU A 105 13.67 11.10 -4.42
N TYR A 106 12.75 12.04 -4.21
CA TYR A 106 11.65 12.26 -5.15
C TYR A 106 12.15 12.61 -6.55
N TYR A 107 13.11 13.54 -6.70
CA TYR A 107 13.63 13.89 -8.03
C TYR A 107 14.40 12.76 -8.72
N LYS A 108 14.96 11.82 -7.98
CA LYS A 108 15.57 10.60 -8.55
C LYS A 108 14.53 9.67 -9.14
N VAL A 109 13.37 9.54 -8.48
CA VAL A 109 12.32 8.61 -8.90
C VAL A 109 11.38 9.22 -9.92
N LEU A 110 11.27 10.54 -10.01
CA LEU A 110 10.34 11.25 -10.88
C LEU A 110 10.37 10.80 -12.36
N PRO A 111 11.54 10.57 -13.01
CA PRO A 111 11.57 10.08 -14.38
C PRO A 111 10.85 8.72 -14.55
N PHE A 112 10.98 7.82 -13.59
CA PHE A 112 10.30 6.52 -13.61
C PHE A 112 8.80 6.67 -13.42
N ILE A 113 8.37 7.57 -12.52
CA ILE A 113 6.94 7.88 -12.31
C ILE A 113 6.32 8.41 -13.62
N VAL A 114 6.98 9.36 -14.26
CA VAL A 114 6.52 9.93 -15.55
C VAL A 114 6.40 8.85 -16.62
N GLU A 115 7.40 7.96 -16.72
CA GLU A 115 7.37 6.85 -17.67
C GLU A 115 6.22 5.87 -17.38
N LEU A 116 6.01 5.49 -16.13
CA LEU A 116 4.91 4.60 -15.71
C LEU A 116 3.55 5.21 -16.04
N ARG A 117 3.33 6.48 -15.74
CA ARG A 117 2.09 7.19 -16.06
C ARG A 117 1.85 7.29 -17.57
N ASN A 118 2.89 7.46 -18.37
CA ASN A 118 2.77 7.49 -19.83
C ASN A 118 2.39 6.13 -20.43
N ARG A 119 2.72 5.03 -19.77
CA ARG A 119 2.37 3.66 -20.17
C ARG A 119 1.05 3.16 -19.59
N GLY A 120 0.58 3.75 -18.51
CA GLY A 120 -0.61 3.35 -17.75
C GLY A 120 -1.67 4.45 -17.68
N ASP A 121 -2.26 4.60 -16.49
CA ASP A 121 -3.26 5.63 -16.21
C ASP A 121 -2.56 6.97 -15.88
N LYS A 122 -2.77 7.97 -16.73
CA LYS A 122 -2.17 9.31 -16.61
C LYS A 122 -2.81 10.14 -15.49
N ASP A 123 -4.01 9.78 -15.07
CA ASP A 123 -4.78 10.53 -14.07
C ASP A 123 -4.46 10.10 -12.64
N LEU A 124 -3.77 8.97 -12.46
CA LEU A 124 -3.33 8.53 -11.14
C LEU A 124 -2.35 9.51 -10.50
N ASN A 125 -2.47 9.65 -9.16
CA ASN A 125 -1.48 10.36 -8.37
C ASN A 125 -0.11 9.65 -8.42
N GLU A 126 0.97 10.40 -8.23
CA GLU A 126 2.34 9.88 -8.28
C GLU A 126 2.61 8.77 -7.27
N ILE A 127 2.09 8.90 -6.04
CA ILE A 127 2.23 7.89 -4.99
C ILE A 127 1.43 6.64 -5.33
N GLU A 128 0.22 6.80 -5.83
CA GLU A 128 -0.61 5.69 -6.32
C GLU A 128 0.08 4.96 -7.47
N THR A 129 0.64 5.69 -8.43
CA THR A 129 1.47 5.13 -9.52
C THR A 129 2.65 4.30 -8.99
N CYS A 130 3.35 4.79 -7.96
CA CYS A 130 4.44 4.06 -7.33
C CYS A 130 3.95 2.76 -6.68
N LEU A 131 2.87 2.82 -5.91
CA LEU A 131 2.30 1.65 -5.23
C LEU A 131 1.76 0.64 -6.24
N ASP A 132 1.09 1.06 -7.30
CA ASP A 132 0.62 0.18 -8.38
C ASP A 132 1.78 -0.55 -9.07
N ALA A 133 2.89 0.15 -9.33
CA ALA A 133 4.08 -0.46 -9.90
C ALA A 133 4.71 -1.50 -8.96
N LEU A 134 4.81 -1.20 -7.67
CA LEU A 134 5.29 -2.13 -6.65
C LEU A 134 4.38 -3.36 -6.54
N TYR A 135 3.07 -3.14 -6.52
CA TYR A 135 2.09 -4.21 -6.48
C TYR A 135 2.15 -5.10 -7.72
N GLY A 136 2.20 -4.50 -8.90
CA GLY A 136 2.32 -5.21 -10.18
C GLY A 136 3.56 -6.11 -10.24
N VAL A 137 4.73 -5.60 -9.82
CA VAL A 137 5.96 -6.38 -9.78
C VAL A 137 5.90 -7.47 -8.70
N MET A 138 5.30 -7.20 -7.54
CA MET A 138 5.04 -8.24 -6.54
C MET A 138 4.20 -9.38 -7.11
N MET A 139 3.14 -9.08 -7.86
CA MET A 139 2.30 -10.08 -8.51
C MET A 139 3.06 -10.88 -9.59
N LEU A 140 3.90 -10.22 -10.39
CA LEU A 140 4.75 -10.90 -11.38
C LEU A 140 5.72 -11.88 -10.70
N ARG A 141 6.34 -11.48 -9.59
CA ARG A 141 7.25 -12.34 -8.81
C ARG A 141 6.52 -13.57 -8.23
N LEU A 142 5.31 -13.37 -7.70
CA LEU A 142 4.47 -14.48 -7.21
C LEU A 142 4.12 -15.47 -8.33
N GLN A 143 3.93 -14.98 -9.56
CA GLN A 143 3.70 -15.79 -10.74
C GLN A 143 4.99 -16.36 -11.34
N LYS A 144 6.16 -16.13 -10.72
CA LYS A 144 7.49 -16.57 -11.22
C LYS A 144 7.80 -16.05 -12.63
N LYS A 145 7.25 -14.88 -13.00
CA LYS A 145 7.55 -14.23 -14.29
C LYS A 145 8.87 -13.49 -14.21
N THR A 146 9.60 -13.47 -15.31
CA THR A 146 10.84 -12.73 -15.46
C THR A 146 10.55 -11.24 -15.52
N ILE A 147 11.32 -10.45 -14.78
CA ILE A 147 11.27 -9.00 -14.76
C ILE A 147 12.54 -8.49 -15.45
N SER A 148 12.41 -7.49 -16.34
CA SER A 148 13.56 -6.92 -17.03
C SER A 148 14.50 -6.19 -16.05
N PRO A 149 15.81 -6.14 -16.34
CA PRO A 149 16.76 -5.39 -15.51
C PRO A 149 16.42 -3.91 -15.37
N GLU A 150 15.83 -3.32 -16.41
CA GLU A 150 15.35 -1.93 -16.40
C GLU A 150 14.20 -1.74 -15.38
N THR A 151 13.21 -2.64 -15.41
CA THR A 151 12.11 -2.64 -14.44
C THR A 151 12.63 -2.87 -13.03
N GLU A 152 13.55 -3.82 -12.82
CA GLU A 152 14.15 -4.06 -11.49
C GLU A 152 14.86 -2.81 -10.95
N ARG A 153 15.58 -2.06 -11.82
CA ARG A 153 16.21 -0.80 -11.44
C ARG A 153 15.18 0.25 -11.02
N ALA A 154 14.14 0.45 -11.85
CA ALA A 154 13.07 1.41 -11.55
C ALA A 154 12.36 1.07 -10.22
N ILE A 155 12.02 -0.20 -10.02
CA ILE A 155 11.37 -0.69 -8.80
C ILE A 155 12.25 -0.49 -7.56
N LYS A 156 13.57 -0.66 -7.67
CA LYS A 156 14.48 -0.40 -6.56
C LYS A 156 14.44 1.06 -6.11
N GLU A 157 14.49 2.01 -7.05
CA GLU A 157 14.42 3.44 -6.74
C GLU A 157 13.04 3.81 -6.15
N ILE A 158 11.96 3.30 -6.76
CA ILE A 158 10.59 3.49 -6.25
C ILE A 158 10.45 2.93 -4.82
N THR A 159 10.98 1.74 -4.56
CA THR A 159 10.95 1.13 -3.22
C THR A 159 11.66 2.01 -2.19
N THR A 160 12.83 2.55 -2.53
CA THR A 160 13.57 3.45 -1.64
C THR A 160 12.77 4.71 -1.32
N PHE A 161 12.21 5.35 -2.34
CA PHE A 161 11.41 6.56 -2.18
C PHE A 161 10.13 6.31 -1.35
N VAL A 162 9.36 5.28 -1.70
CA VAL A 162 8.12 4.93 -0.99
C VAL A 162 8.41 4.48 0.45
N GLY A 163 9.53 3.80 0.68
CA GLY A 163 10.00 3.45 2.02
C GLY A 163 10.27 4.70 2.87
N LEU A 164 10.99 5.68 2.30
CA LEU A 164 11.26 6.94 2.99
C LEU A 164 9.97 7.73 3.30
N LEU A 165 9.01 7.79 2.36
CA LEU A 165 7.70 8.38 2.61
C LEU A 165 6.96 7.66 3.74
N SER A 166 7.04 6.34 3.76
CA SER A 166 6.44 5.51 4.80
C SER A 166 7.04 5.78 6.18
N ASP A 167 8.36 5.96 6.28
CA ASP A 167 9.05 6.32 7.51
C ASP A 167 8.60 7.70 8.02
N TYR A 168 8.49 8.68 7.13
CA TYR A 168 7.95 10.00 7.49
C TYR A 168 6.49 9.92 7.92
N TYR A 169 5.68 9.07 7.29
CA TYR A 169 4.28 8.88 7.69
C TYR A 169 4.18 8.34 9.12
N ILE A 170 4.96 7.32 9.46
CA ILE A 170 4.97 6.76 10.82
C ILE A 170 5.47 7.81 11.82
N LYS A 171 6.54 8.53 11.48
CA LYS A 171 7.08 9.58 12.34
C LYS A 171 6.08 10.70 12.58
N ASP A 172 5.36 11.13 11.55
CA ASP A 172 4.32 12.16 11.68
C ASP A 172 3.22 11.73 12.65
N ARG A 173 2.79 10.47 12.56
CA ARG A 173 1.73 9.91 13.43
C ARG A 173 2.17 9.64 14.86
N THR A 174 3.44 9.45 15.12
CA THR A 174 3.98 9.11 16.45
C THR A 174 4.54 10.33 17.20
N GLU A 175 5.21 11.21 16.48
CA GLU A 175 5.96 12.33 17.06
C GLU A 175 5.44 13.70 16.60
N GLY A 176 4.75 13.75 15.46
CA GLY A 176 4.40 14.97 14.75
C GLY A 176 5.60 15.54 13.96
N LEU A 177 5.39 15.87 12.69
CA LEU A 177 6.37 16.57 11.89
C LEU A 177 6.12 18.07 11.94
N LYS A 178 7.22 18.86 12.03
CA LYS A 178 7.16 20.31 11.95
C LYS A 178 7.54 20.74 10.54
N PHE A 179 6.62 21.37 9.84
CA PHE A 179 6.78 21.83 8.46
C PHE A 179 7.18 23.30 8.35
N GLU A 180 6.80 24.11 9.34
CA GLU A 180 7.13 25.53 9.41
C GLU A 180 8.37 25.76 10.31
N ASP A 181 9.12 26.82 10.07
CA ASP A 181 10.17 27.22 10.96
C ASP A 181 9.54 27.85 12.22
N ASP A 182 9.96 27.39 13.40
CA ASP A 182 9.56 27.98 14.69
C ASP A 182 10.20 29.38 14.87
N ASP A 183 10.28 30.18 13.79
CA ASP A 183 10.83 31.54 13.83
C ASP A 183 9.67 32.52 14.02
N MET A 184 9.34 32.74 15.28
CA MET A 184 9.13 34.06 15.87
C MET A 184 9.21 33.98 17.40
#